data_c5d8d4d0febb08eda183474ff6e8727a
#
_entry.id   c5d8d4d0febb08eda183474ff6e8727a
#
_cell.length_a   1.000
_cell.length_b   1.000
_cell.length_c   1.000
_cell.angle_alpha   90.00
_cell.angle_beta   90.00
_cell.angle_gamma   90.00
#
_symmetry.space_group_name_H-M   'P 1'
#
loop_
_entity.id
_entity.type
_entity.pdbx_description
1 polymer ?
#
loop_
_entity_poly.entity_id
_entity_poly.type
_entity_poly.pdbx_seq_one_letter_code
_entity_poly.pdbx_strand_id
1 'polypeptide(L)'
;MNKEIYKRAKDFKRKYPLTVAFRLKEHAKVASKFVGDDEEVKYVFVAQKNYKSYEIVNTNIIVLTDKRLVVATKRLVFGYFLKVITPDMFNDLTIKNGIIWGKVIIDTVKEKVILSNIDPNALAEIDDNITMTMIEEKKEYKKEVKKEKKDEE
;
A
#
# COMPACT_ATOMS: atom_id res chain seq x y z
N MET A 1 7.72 -16.41 -6.33
CA MET A 1 7.03 -15.56 -5.33
C MET A 1 8.05 -14.86 -4.45
N ASN A 2 7.91 -13.59 -4.21
CA ASN A 2 8.74 -12.89 -3.23
C ASN A 2 8.32 -13.29 -1.81
N LYS A 3 9.11 -14.12 -1.17
CA LYS A 3 8.85 -14.63 0.18
C LYS A 3 8.87 -13.54 1.24
N GLU A 4 9.58 -12.46 0.99
CA GLU A 4 9.66 -11.31 1.90
C GLU A 4 8.32 -10.62 2.07
N ILE A 5 7.57 -10.43 0.98
CA ILE A 5 6.25 -9.77 1.02
C ILE A 5 5.28 -10.56 1.91
N TYR A 6 5.20 -11.87 1.71
CA TYR A 6 4.33 -12.72 2.53
C TYR A 6 4.76 -12.73 4.00
N LYS A 7 6.05 -12.84 4.26
CA LYS A 7 6.58 -12.80 5.63
C LYS A 7 6.25 -11.49 6.33
N ARG A 8 6.47 -10.36 5.68
CA ARG A 8 6.17 -9.04 6.24
C ARG A 8 4.68 -8.83 6.47
N ALA A 9 3.83 -9.35 5.58
CA ALA A 9 2.38 -9.29 5.76
C ALA A 9 1.94 -10.08 7.02
N LYS A 10 2.50 -11.27 7.22
CA LYS A 10 2.24 -12.06 8.42
C LYS A 10 2.74 -11.37 9.69
N ASP A 11 3.92 -10.80 9.63
CA ASP A 11 4.51 -10.08 10.77
C ASP A 11 3.65 -8.87 11.14
N PHE A 12 3.16 -8.13 10.15
CA PHE A 12 2.24 -7.02 10.37
C PHE A 12 0.95 -7.50 11.08
N LYS A 13 0.32 -8.54 10.56
CA LYS A 13 -0.91 -9.10 11.16
C LYS A 13 -0.69 -9.60 12.57
N ARG A 14 0.46 -10.16 12.85
CA ARG A 14 0.84 -10.63 14.20
C ARG A 14 1.04 -9.44 15.16
N LYS A 15 1.70 -8.40 14.70
CA LYS A 15 1.95 -7.19 15.50
C LYS A 15 0.67 -6.39 15.76
N TYR A 16 -0.24 -6.39 14.78
CA TYR A 16 -1.48 -5.62 14.81
C TYR A 16 -2.70 -6.53 14.60
N PRO A 17 -3.03 -7.35 15.62
CA PRO A 17 -3.99 -8.45 15.43
C PRO A 17 -5.45 -8.02 15.25
N LEU A 18 -5.82 -6.78 15.60
CA LEU A 18 -7.18 -6.28 15.36
C LEU A 18 -7.44 -5.99 13.88
N THR A 19 -6.41 -5.89 13.06
CA THR A 19 -6.55 -5.72 11.62
C THR A 19 -7.28 -6.91 11.01
N VAL A 20 -8.32 -6.64 10.23
CA VAL A 20 -9.06 -7.70 9.54
C VAL A 20 -8.36 -8.02 8.22
N ALA A 21 -7.80 -9.21 8.13
CA ALA A 21 -7.07 -9.64 6.95
C ALA A 21 -7.07 -11.16 6.80
N PHE A 22 -7.41 -11.62 5.60
CA PHE A 22 -7.52 -13.03 5.26
C PHE A 22 -6.75 -13.34 3.98
N ARG A 23 -6.39 -14.61 3.79
CA ARG A 23 -5.78 -15.11 2.55
C ARG A 23 -4.49 -14.36 2.15
N LEU A 24 -3.65 -14.07 3.14
CA LEU A 24 -2.43 -13.27 2.94
C LEU A 24 -1.48 -13.85 1.90
N LYS A 25 -1.37 -15.18 1.84
CA LYS A 25 -0.49 -15.88 0.91
C LYS A 25 -0.93 -15.64 -0.55
N GLU A 26 -2.22 -15.72 -0.82
CA GLU A 26 -2.77 -15.51 -2.16
C GLU A 26 -2.59 -14.07 -2.62
N HIS A 27 -2.84 -13.12 -1.74
CA HIS A 27 -2.64 -11.70 -2.06
C HIS A 27 -1.15 -11.38 -2.24
N ALA A 28 -0.29 -11.96 -1.42
CA ALA A 28 1.16 -11.80 -1.55
C ALA A 28 1.70 -12.33 -2.88
N LYS A 29 1.15 -13.43 -3.37
CA LYS A 29 1.50 -13.96 -4.71
C LYS A 29 1.19 -12.96 -5.82
N VAL A 30 0.01 -12.32 -5.75
CA VAL A 30 -0.36 -11.29 -6.73
C VAL A 30 0.62 -10.12 -6.66
N ALA A 31 0.84 -9.56 -5.48
CA ALA A 31 1.75 -8.44 -5.29
C ALA A 31 3.17 -8.76 -5.79
N SER A 32 3.65 -9.97 -5.52
CA SER A 32 4.99 -10.41 -5.91
C SER A 32 5.22 -10.43 -7.43
N LYS A 33 4.15 -10.62 -8.21
CA LYS A 33 4.25 -10.59 -9.68
C LYS A 33 4.52 -9.19 -10.22
N PHE A 34 4.15 -8.17 -9.45
CA PHE A 34 4.19 -6.77 -9.89
C PHE A 34 5.27 -5.95 -9.19
N VAL A 35 5.94 -6.52 -8.21
CA VAL A 35 7.11 -5.89 -7.59
C VAL A 35 8.35 -6.39 -8.33
N GLY A 36 9.07 -5.46 -8.96
CA GLY A 36 10.26 -5.77 -9.75
C GLY A 36 11.46 -6.23 -8.89
N ASP A 37 12.36 -7.00 -9.49
CA ASP A 37 13.57 -7.46 -8.82
C ASP A 37 14.50 -6.29 -8.45
N ASP A 38 14.37 -5.18 -9.15
CA ASP A 38 15.11 -3.94 -8.92
C ASP A 38 14.46 -3.01 -7.87
N GLU A 39 13.32 -3.42 -7.34
CA GLU A 39 12.61 -2.65 -6.31
C GLU A 39 12.92 -3.19 -4.92
N GLU A 40 13.24 -2.27 -4.01
CA GLU A 40 13.41 -2.60 -2.59
C GLU A 40 12.07 -2.48 -1.84
N VAL A 41 11.65 -3.54 -1.18
CA VAL A 41 10.45 -3.51 -0.35
C VAL A 41 10.75 -2.75 0.94
N LYS A 42 10.10 -1.61 1.13
CA LYS A 42 10.28 -0.75 2.31
C LYS A 42 9.31 -1.10 3.43
N TYR A 43 8.07 -1.38 3.09
CA TYR A 43 7.02 -1.64 4.08
C TYR A 43 5.91 -2.48 3.47
N VAL A 44 5.28 -3.32 4.29
CA VAL A 44 4.12 -4.13 3.89
C VAL A 44 3.08 -4.09 5.00
N PHE A 45 1.85 -3.81 4.62
CA PHE A 45 0.72 -3.93 5.53
C PHE A 45 -0.50 -4.51 4.81
N VAL A 46 -1.52 -4.83 5.57
CA VAL A 46 -2.76 -5.41 5.07
C VAL A 46 -3.95 -4.62 5.58
N ALA A 47 -4.99 -4.55 4.79
CA ALA A 47 -6.20 -3.82 5.13
C ALA A 47 -7.36 -4.30 4.26
N GLN A 48 -8.56 -3.84 4.56
CA GLN A 48 -9.70 -4.04 3.66
C GLN A 48 -9.92 -2.79 2.82
N LYS A 49 -10.17 -2.97 1.55
CA LYS A 49 -10.51 -1.89 0.63
C LYS A 49 -12.01 -1.73 0.55
N ASN A 50 -12.59 -0.95 1.48
CA ASN A 50 -14.03 -0.94 1.65
C ASN A 50 -14.55 0.28 2.39
N TYR A 51 -15.70 0.78 1.98
CA TYR A 51 -16.49 1.74 2.74
C TYR A 51 -17.32 1.11 3.86
N LYS A 52 -17.58 -0.20 3.75
CA LYS A 52 -18.47 -0.91 4.68
C LYS A 52 -17.68 -1.92 5.50
N SER A 53 -17.83 -1.83 6.81
CA SER A 53 -17.12 -2.64 7.79
C SER A 53 -17.44 -4.16 7.74
N TYR A 54 -18.31 -4.60 6.85
CA TYR A 54 -18.87 -5.94 6.88
C TYR A 54 -18.36 -6.90 5.80
N GLU A 55 -17.58 -6.43 4.85
CA GLU A 55 -17.12 -7.28 3.76
C GLU A 55 -15.75 -7.87 4.06
N ILE A 56 -15.76 -8.94 4.81
CA ILE A 56 -14.57 -9.69 5.23
C ILE A 56 -13.72 -10.19 4.04
N VAL A 57 -14.28 -10.16 2.82
CA VAL A 57 -13.69 -10.75 1.62
C VAL A 57 -12.71 -9.84 0.88
N ASN A 58 -12.61 -8.58 1.25
CA ASN A 58 -11.87 -7.55 0.49
C ASN A 58 -10.51 -7.20 1.08
N THR A 59 -9.80 -8.19 1.58
CA THR A 59 -8.41 -8.00 2.03
C THR A 59 -7.52 -7.63 0.86
N ASN A 60 -6.75 -6.57 1.04
CA ASN A 60 -5.70 -6.17 0.14
C ASN A 60 -4.36 -6.21 0.86
N ILE A 61 -3.33 -6.56 0.13
CA ILE A 61 -1.96 -6.38 0.59
C ILE A 61 -1.42 -5.09 -0.04
N ILE A 62 -0.77 -4.30 0.78
CA ILE A 62 -0.19 -3.04 0.35
C ILE A 62 1.32 -3.13 0.53
N VAL A 63 2.05 -2.97 -0.57
CA VAL A 63 3.51 -3.06 -0.61
C VAL A 63 4.08 -1.71 -1.01
N LEU A 64 4.84 -1.14 -0.12
CA LEU A 64 5.59 0.08 -0.37
C LEU A 64 7.00 -0.31 -0.78
N THR A 65 7.40 0.12 -1.98
CA THR A 65 8.76 -0.03 -2.46
C THR A 65 9.47 1.32 -2.48
N ASP A 66 10.74 1.31 -2.83
CA ASP A 66 11.50 2.54 -3.07
C ASP A 66 11.02 3.33 -4.29
N LYS A 67 10.10 2.78 -5.10
CA LYS A 67 9.62 3.43 -6.34
C LYS A 67 8.13 3.74 -6.34
N ARG A 68 7.30 2.96 -5.63
CA ARG A 68 5.84 3.05 -5.74
C ARG A 68 5.12 2.32 -4.62
N LEU A 69 3.82 2.52 -4.58
CA LEU A 69 2.92 1.78 -3.70
C LEU A 69 2.07 0.83 -4.55
N VAL A 70 2.08 -0.44 -4.18
CA VAL A 70 1.31 -1.49 -4.87
C VAL A 70 0.19 -1.96 -3.95
N VAL A 71 -1.05 -1.88 -4.41
CA VAL A 71 -2.22 -2.39 -3.70
C VAL A 71 -2.77 -3.56 -4.50
N ALA A 72 -2.78 -4.74 -3.92
CA ALA A 72 -3.13 -5.97 -4.63
C ALA A 72 -4.09 -6.85 -3.84
N THR A 73 -4.98 -7.52 -4.56
CA THR A 73 -5.85 -8.54 -3.99
C THR A 73 -6.10 -9.65 -5.00
N LYS A 74 -6.09 -10.88 -4.51
CA LYS A 74 -6.52 -12.05 -5.28
C LYS A 74 -8.03 -12.21 -5.12
N ARG A 75 -8.75 -12.22 -6.24
CA ARG A 75 -10.20 -12.46 -6.22
C ARG A 75 -10.50 -13.89 -5.78
N LEU A 76 -11.70 -14.10 -5.23
CA LEU A 76 -12.09 -15.41 -4.69
C LEU A 76 -12.15 -16.50 -5.77
N VAL A 77 -12.67 -16.18 -6.96
CA VAL A 77 -12.90 -17.16 -8.01
C VAL A 77 -11.88 -17.00 -9.14
N PHE A 78 -11.88 -15.86 -9.82
CA PHE A 78 -10.99 -15.61 -10.96
C PHE A 78 -10.29 -14.27 -10.85
N GLY A 79 -9.00 -14.25 -11.21
CA GLY A 79 -8.26 -13.02 -11.41
C GLY A 79 -7.84 -12.32 -10.14
N TYR A 80 -7.49 -11.07 -10.30
CA TYR A 80 -6.98 -10.21 -9.22
C TYR A 80 -7.33 -8.75 -9.51
N PHE A 81 -7.21 -7.91 -8.48
CA PHE A 81 -7.20 -6.47 -8.63
C PHE A 81 -5.81 -5.94 -8.26
N LEU A 82 -5.35 -4.98 -9.03
CA LEU A 82 -4.08 -4.32 -8.81
C LEU A 82 -4.25 -2.82 -9.00
N LYS A 83 -3.70 -2.06 -8.07
CA LYS A 83 -3.56 -0.62 -8.19
C LYS A 83 -2.13 -0.25 -7.87
N VAL A 84 -1.53 0.57 -8.70
CA VAL A 84 -0.20 1.12 -8.50
C VAL A 84 -0.31 2.62 -8.32
N ILE A 85 0.31 3.12 -7.26
CA ILE A 85 0.39 4.55 -6.97
C ILE A 85 1.85 4.96 -7.03
N THR A 86 2.19 5.70 -8.08
CA THR A 86 3.53 6.25 -8.25
C THR A 86 3.67 7.57 -7.46
N PRO A 87 4.89 8.02 -7.13
CA PRO A 87 5.07 9.23 -6.33
C PRO A 87 4.42 10.48 -6.93
N ASP A 88 4.40 10.61 -8.26
CA ASP A 88 3.76 11.73 -8.96
C ASP A 88 2.23 11.71 -8.85
N MET A 89 1.62 10.55 -8.60
CA MET A 89 0.18 10.40 -8.39
C MET A 89 -0.24 10.68 -6.96
N PHE A 90 0.67 10.58 -6.01
CA PHE A 90 0.38 10.72 -4.58
C PHE A 90 0.22 12.21 -4.20
N ASN A 91 -0.91 12.56 -3.61
CA ASN A 91 -1.15 13.90 -3.07
C ASN A 91 -0.98 13.96 -1.56
N ASP A 92 -1.72 13.14 -0.83
CA ASP A 92 -1.75 13.18 0.63
C ASP A 92 -2.24 11.86 1.22
N LEU A 93 -2.01 11.69 2.51
CA LEU A 93 -2.50 10.57 3.28
C LEU A 93 -3.21 11.09 4.53
N THR A 94 -4.45 10.63 4.73
CA THR A 94 -5.25 10.97 5.90
C THR A 94 -5.51 9.72 6.73
N ILE A 95 -5.37 9.87 8.04
CA ILE A 95 -5.68 8.82 9.00
C ILE A 95 -6.97 9.17 9.72
N LYS A 96 -7.86 8.20 9.84
CA LYS A 96 -9.05 8.30 10.67
C LYS A 96 -9.06 7.17 11.68
N ASN A 97 -9.06 7.54 12.96
CA ASN A 97 -9.16 6.58 14.04
C ASN A 97 -10.63 6.39 14.43
N GLY A 98 -11.11 5.14 14.42
CA GLY A 98 -12.45 4.78 14.84
C GLY A 98 -12.43 4.12 16.22
N ILE A 99 -13.60 3.66 16.67
CA ILE A 99 -13.76 3.05 18.01
C ILE A 99 -13.01 1.69 18.06
N ILE A 100 -13.13 0.87 17.03
CA ILE A 100 -12.52 -0.46 16.97
C ILE A 100 -11.39 -0.49 15.94
N TRP A 101 -11.63 0.08 14.75
CA TRP A 101 -10.70 0.06 13.64
C TRP A 101 -10.39 1.46 13.13
N GLY A 102 -9.22 1.58 12.53
CA GLY A 102 -8.80 2.78 11.83
C GLY A 102 -8.88 2.64 10.32
N LYS A 103 -8.79 3.79 9.65
CA LYS A 103 -8.77 3.91 8.19
C LYS A 103 -7.57 4.72 7.74
N VAL A 104 -7.02 4.35 6.61
CA VAL A 104 -6.03 5.13 5.88
C VAL A 104 -6.63 5.51 4.54
N ILE A 105 -6.64 6.81 4.24
CA ILE A 105 -7.16 7.35 2.99
C ILE A 105 -5.98 7.92 2.23
N ILE A 106 -5.67 7.32 1.07
CA ILE A 106 -4.62 7.80 0.18
C ILE A 106 -5.26 8.61 -0.93
N ASP A 107 -5.01 9.92 -0.91
CA ASP A 107 -5.49 10.82 -1.96
C ASP A 107 -4.50 10.81 -3.12
N THR A 108 -4.99 10.53 -4.31
CA THR A 108 -4.21 10.53 -5.54
C THR A 108 -4.80 11.48 -6.56
N VAL A 109 -4.07 11.76 -7.62
CA VAL A 109 -4.54 12.63 -8.72
C VAL A 109 -5.76 12.07 -9.45
N LYS A 110 -6.03 10.77 -9.32
CA LYS A 110 -7.16 10.10 -9.98
C LYS A 110 -8.33 9.83 -9.05
N GLU A 111 -8.04 9.39 -7.84
CA GLU A 111 -9.06 8.92 -6.90
C GLU A 111 -8.54 8.85 -5.47
N LYS A 112 -9.43 8.62 -4.53
CA LYS A 112 -9.07 8.30 -3.15
C LYS A 112 -9.10 6.78 -2.96
N VAL A 113 -8.03 6.23 -2.40
CA VAL A 113 -7.94 4.83 -2.01
C VAL A 113 -8.21 4.73 -0.52
N ILE A 114 -9.27 4.04 -0.14
CA ILE A 114 -9.67 3.89 1.27
C ILE A 114 -9.33 2.48 1.74
N LEU A 115 -8.49 2.42 2.75
CA LEU A 115 -8.05 1.19 3.40
C LEU A 115 -8.60 1.18 4.82
N SER A 116 -9.39 0.17 5.15
CA SER A 116 -10.18 0.13 6.39
C SER A 116 -9.90 -1.12 7.22
N ASN A 117 -10.53 -1.18 8.38
CA ASN A 117 -10.47 -2.31 9.32
C ASN A 117 -9.03 -2.61 9.76
N ILE A 118 -8.27 -1.55 9.99
CA ILE A 118 -6.88 -1.59 10.43
C ILE A 118 -6.83 -1.42 11.95
N ASP A 119 -5.96 -2.19 12.60
CA ASP A 119 -5.68 -1.98 14.03
C ASP A 119 -5.24 -0.52 14.24
N PRO A 120 -5.90 0.24 15.13
CA PRO A 120 -5.55 1.64 15.36
C PRO A 120 -4.09 1.86 15.74
N ASN A 121 -3.47 0.89 16.39
CA ASN A 121 -2.06 0.97 16.80
C ASN A 121 -1.08 0.96 15.63
N ALA A 122 -1.53 0.52 14.44
CA ALA A 122 -0.71 0.49 13.23
C ALA A 122 -0.71 1.82 12.46
N LEU A 123 -1.66 2.69 12.71
CA LEU A 123 -1.89 3.88 11.87
C LEU A 123 -0.69 4.81 11.80
N ALA A 124 -0.03 5.07 12.92
CA ALA A 124 1.15 5.93 12.96
C ALA A 124 2.31 5.35 12.14
N GLU A 125 2.56 4.05 12.26
CA GLU A 125 3.60 3.36 11.50
C GLU A 125 3.33 3.38 10.00
N ILE A 126 2.09 3.17 9.59
CA ILE A 126 1.66 3.24 8.18
C ILE A 126 1.88 4.64 7.62
N ASP A 127 1.41 5.66 8.35
CA ASP A 127 1.57 7.06 7.96
C ASP A 127 3.04 7.42 7.78
N ASP A 128 3.86 7.13 8.77
CA ASP A 128 5.29 7.47 8.74
C ASP A 128 5.99 6.83 7.54
N ASN A 129 5.75 5.55 7.30
CA ASN A 129 6.40 4.84 6.18
C ASN A 129 5.97 5.37 4.82
N ILE A 130 4.67 5.51 4.60
CA ILE A 130 4.15 5.96 3.29
C ILE A 130 4.52 7.41 3.03
N THR A 131 4.26 8.29 3.98
CA THR A 131 4.47 9.73 3.80
C THR A 131 5.94 10.05 3.57
N MET A 132 6.84 9.51 4.38
CA MET A 132 8.27 9.74 4.23
C MET A 132 8.78 9.24 2.88
N THR A 133 8.45 8.01 2.51
CA THR A 133 8.92 7.41 1.25
C THR A 133 8.35 8.16 0.04
N MET A 134 7.05 8.45 0.05
CA MET A 134 6.41 9.14 -1.08
C MET A 134 6.89 10.57 -1.25
N ILE A 135 7.17 11.29 -0.18
CA ILE A 135 7.73 12.65 -0.25
C ILE A 135 9.14 12.63 -0.82
N GLU A 136 10.00 11.72 -0.36
CA GLU A 136 11.36 11.57 -0.85
C GLU A 136 11.40 11.22 -2.33
N GLU A 137 10.64 10.20 -2.74
CA GLU A 137 10.56 9.76 -4.13
C GLU A 137 9.96 10.82 -5.05
N LYS A 138 9.00 11.59 -4.57
CA LYS A 138 8.42 12.71 -5.33
C LYS A 138 9.46 13.81 -5.59
N LYS A 139 10.33 14.09 -4.64
CA LYS A 139 11.43 15.03 -4.81
C LYS A 139 12.45 14.55 -5.84
N GLU A 140 12.83 13.30 -5.79
CA GLU A 140 13.74 12.68 -6.76
C GLU A 140 13.16 12.69 -8.18
N TYR A 141 11.90 12.31 -8.32
CA TYR A 141 11.19 12.36 -9.61
C TYR A 141 11.19 13.77 -10.21
N LYS A 142 10.91 14.80 -9.41
CA LYS A 142 10.94 16.19 -9.86
C LYS A 142 12.33 16.65 -10.31
N LYS A 143 13.39 16.19 -9.65
CA LYS A 143 14.77 16.48 -10.04
C LYS A 143 15.12 15.85 -11.37
N GLU A 144 14.74 14.59 -11.60
CA GLU A 144 14.96 13.88 -12.86
C GLU A 144 14.27 14.56 -14.03
N VAL A 145 13.00 14.92 -13.87
CA VAL A 145 12.23 15.62 -14.89
C VAL A 145 12.85 16.98 -15.23
N LYS A 146 13.34 17.72 -14.24
CA LYS A 146 14.02 19.00 -14.47
C LYS A 146 15.34 18.82 -15.21
N LYS A 147 16.07 17.76 -14.92
CA LYS A 147 17.34 17.43 -15.58
C LYS A 147 17.12 17.06 -17.05
N GLU A 148 16.15 16.22 -17.34
CA GLU A 148 15.77 15.84 -18.70
C GLU A 148 15.37 17.06 -19.53
N LYS A 149 14.55 17.96 -18.98
CA LYS A 149 14.16 19.20 -19.65
C LYS A 149 15.34 20.13 -19.96
N LYS A 150 16.36 20.15 -19.10
CA LYS A 150 17.58 20.94 -19.36
C LYS A 150 18.44 20.33 -20.46
N ASP A 151 18.50 19.02 -20.55
CA ASP A 151 19.28 18.30 -21.55
C ASP A 151 18.63 18.37 -22.94
N GLU A 152 17.32 18.65 -23.03
CA GLU A 152 16.58 18.88 -24.29
C GLU A 152 16.68 20.31 -24.81
N GLU A 153 17.10 21.27 -23.99
CA GLU A 153 17.36 22.66 -24.40
C GLU A 153 18.77 22.80 -24.99
#